data_d21a8501315d9eecb5014c428a8d2eac
#
_entry.id   d21a8501315d9eecb5014c428a8d2eac
#
_cell.length_a   1.000
_cell.length_b   1.000
_cell.length_c   1.000
_cell.angle_alpha   90.00
_cell.angle_beta   90.00
_cell.angle_gamma   90.00
#
_symmetry.space_group_name_H-M   'P 1'
#
loop_
_entity.id
_entity.type
_entity.pdbx_description
1 polymer ?
#
loop_
_entity_poly.entity_id
_entity_poly.type
_entity_poly.pdbx_seq_one_letter_code
_entity_poly.pdbx_strand_id
1 'polypeptide(L)'
;MTLIRQPTPENILLAARNLMNGALIGLPTETVYGLAADAENETAVEKIYQVKKRPFDHPVIVHIGSIKYLKMWATDIPEYAFKLAKQFWPGPLTLILKRSDLAKNYITGMQNSVAIRIPDNTVALSIINEFHKLGGNGIAAPSANLYGGVSPTTAQAVVEELGDNLNLKSDFIIDGGVCDIGLESTIISCLSSVPITLRPGKVIIDSALKNESEEKKFELKVKHSGDKSKHYSPQAKVVLTGLPKNGDGFIALSNIETPKGCIRLSSPSDSNEFAKSLYRSLKLGDKMKLQRIYIELPIGNGIEVAIRDRLSRAAN
;
A
#
# COMPACT_ATOMS: atom_id res chain seq x y z
N MET A 1 -6.18 10.47 -25.28
CA MET A 1 -7.08 10.09 -24.16
C MET A 1 -6.34 10.37 -22.86
N THR A 2 -7.01 10.96 -21.87
CA THR A 2 -6.41 11.19 -20.56
C THR A 2 -6.35 9.88 -19.77
N LEU A 3 -5.18 9.58 -19.18
CA LEU A 3 -5.01 8.40 -18.30
C LEU A 3 -5.87 8.48 -17.03
N ILE A 4 -6.18 9.70 -16.56
CA ILE A 4 -6.98 9.90 -15.35
C ILE A 4 -8.44 10.09 -15.74
N ARG A 5 -9.34 9.36 -15.05
CA ARG A 5 -10.80 9.44 -15.21
C ARG A 5 -11.48 9.72 -13.86
N GLN A 6 -12.53 10.51 -13.90
CA GLN A 6 -13.36 10.77 -12.72
C GLN A 6 -14.16 9.52 -12.32
N PRO A 7 -14.49 9.33 -11.03
CA PRO A 7 -15.20 8.16 -10.53
C PRO A 7 -16.71 8.20 -10.81
N THR A 8 -17.09 8.44 -12.07
CA THR A 8 -18.51 8.36 -12.48
C THR A 8 -18.99 6.92 -12.55
N PRO A 9 -20.31 6.65 -12.46
CA PRO A 9 -20.85 5.30 -12.60
C PRO A 9 -20.36 4.57 -13.85
N GLU A 10 -20.29 5.29 -14.98
CA GLU A 10 -19.82 4.77 -16.26
C GLU A 10 -18.33 4.37 -16.20
N ASN A 11 -17.49 5.18 -15.59
CA ASN A 11 -16.06 4.91 -15.46
C ASN A 11 -15.79 3.79 -14.45
N ILE A 12 -16.59 3.68 -13.38
CA ILE A 12 -16.54 2.57 -12.41
C ILE A 12 -16.87 1.24 -13.11
N LEU A 13 -17.97 1.20 -13.88
CA LEU A 13 -18.36 0.01 -14.66
C LEU A 13 -17.31 -0.33 -15.73
N LEU A 14 -16.77 0.70 -16.41
CA LEU A 14 -15.70 0.51 -17.40
C LEU A 14 -14.43 -0.04 -16.73
N ALA A 15 -14.05 0.43 -15.55
CA ALA A 15 -12.92 -0.09 -14.80
C ALA A 15 -13.11 -1.59 -14.48
N ALA A 16 -14.28 -1.97 -13.98
CA ALA A 16 -14.59 -3.37 -13.69
C ALA A 16 -14.54 -4.26 -14.96
N ARG A 17 -15.10 -3.80 -16.08
CA ARG A 17 -15.04 -4.52 -17.38
C ARG A 17 -13.62 -4.65 -17.91
N ASN A 18 -12.82 -3.58 -17.79
CA ASN A 18 -11.43 -3.61 -18.26
C ASN A 18 -10.58 -4.55 -17.41
N LEU A 19 -10.80 -4.62 -16.07
CA LEU A 19 -10.16 -5.62 -15.21
C LEU A 19 -10.50 -7.04 -15.66
N MET A 20 -11.79 -7.36 -15.93
CA MET A 20 -12.21 -8.66 -16.48
C MET A 20 -11.53 -8.98 -17.80
N ASN A 21 -11.20 -7.98 -18.62
CA ASN A 21 -10.52 -8.14 -19.90
C ASN A 21 -8.97 -8.10 -19.77
N GLY A 22 -8.43 -8.17 -18.54
CA GLY A 22 -7.01 -8.24 -18.27
C GLY A 22 -6.26 -6.92 -18.43
N ALA A 23 -6.95 -5.78 -18.31
CA ALA A 23 -6.32 -4.45 -18.22
C ALA A 23 -5.87 -4.12 -16.79
N LEU A 24 -5.04 -3.07 -16.67
CA LEU A 24 -4.59 -2.51 -15.41
C LEU A 24 -5.38 -1.25 -15.07
N ILE A 25 -5.80 -1.13 -13.80
CA ILE A 25 -6.53 0.05 -13.31
C ILE A 25 -5.78 0.65 -12.11
N GLY A 26 -5.48 1.95 -12.18
CA GLY A 26 -5.06 2.71 -11.00
C GLY A 26 -6.23 2.85 -10.04
N LEU A 27 -6.17 2.15 -8.91
CA LEU A 27 -7.24 2.01 -7.92
C LEU A 27 -6.98 2.91 -6.71
N PRO A 28 -7.82 3.93 -6.43
CA PRO A 28 -7.71 4.71 -5.20
C PRO A 28 -8.06 3.85 -3.99
N THR A 29 -7.31 3.99 -2.91
CA THR A 29 -7.68 3.43 -1.60
C THR A 29 -7.48 4.48 -0.51
N GLU A 30 -7.96 4.20 0.71
CA GLU A 30 -7.74 5.09 1.86
C GLU A 30 -6.26 5.16 2.28
N THR A 31 -5.46 4.15 1.90
CA THR A 31 -4.04 4.05 2.23
C THR A 31 -3.14 4.69 1.17
N VAL A 32 -2.96 4.02 0.04
CA VAL A 32 -2.20 4.46 -1.12
C VAL A 32 -2.90 3.98 -2.40
N TYR A 33 -2.61 4.57 -3.55
CA TYR A 33 -3.12 4.04 -4.82
C TYR A 33 -2.51 2.67 -5.12
N GLY A 34 -3.35 1.74 -5.59
CA GLY A 34 -2.95 0.43 -6.07
C GLY A 34 -2.93 0.33 -7.59
N LEU A 35 -2.06 -0.50 -8.16
CA LEU A 35 -2.15 -0.92 -9.56
C LEU A 35 -2.90 -2.25 -9.60
N ALA A 36 -4.15 -2.20 -10.02
CA ALA A 36 -5.12 -3.29 -9.93
C ALA A 36 -5.16 -4.14 -11.20
N ALA A 37 -5.28 -5.45 -11.04
CA ALA A 37 -5.56 -6.43 -12.08
C ALA A 37 -6.51 -7.51 -11.54
N ASP A 38 -7.20 -8.22 -12.43
CA ASP A 38 -7.92 -9.45 -12.07
C ASP A 38 -6.94 -10.47 -11.47
N ALA A 39 -7.18 -10.86 -10.21
CA ALA A 39 -6.30 -11.76 -9.48
C ALA A 39 -6.33 -13.20 -10.00
N GLU A 40 -7.34 -13.58 -10.79
CA GLU A 40 -7.46 -14.89 -11.41
C GLU A 40 -6.85 -14.94 -12.83
N ASN A 41 -6.51 -13.79 -13.39
CA ASN A 41 -5.88 -13.67 -14.71
C ASN A 41 -4.35 -13.54 -14.57
N GLU A 42 -3.62 -14.65 -14.76
CA GLU A 42 -2.16 -14.71 -14.66
C GLU A 42 -1.47 -13.66 -15.52
N THR A 43 -1.88 -13.54 -16.80
CA THR A 43 -1.31 -12.56 -17.73
C THR A 43 -1.52 -11.11 -17.25
N ALA A 44 -2.67 -10.80 -16.65
CA ALA A 44 -2.94 -9.47 -16.10
C ALA A 44 -2.09 -9.19 -14.85
N VAL A 45 -1.89 -10.18 -14.00
CA VAL A 45 -1.00 -10.06 -12.83
C VAL A 45 0.46 -9.93 -13.25
N GLU A 46 0.92 -10.67 -14.25
CA GLU A 46 2.27 -10.53 -14.82
C GLU A 46 2.53 -9.13 -15.35
N LYS A 47 1.54 -8.47 -15.98
CA LYS A 47 1.66 -7.07 -16.39
C LYS A 47 1.93 -6.15 -15.19
N ILE A 48 1.32 -6.39 -14.01
CA ILE A 48 1.63 -5.61 -12.79
C ILE A 48 3.14 -5.71 -12.50
N TYR A 49 3.70 -6.92 -12.50
CA TYR A 49 5.12 -7.13 -12.22
C TYR A 49 6.02 -6.44 -13.24
N GLN A 50 5.68 -6.53 -14.53
CA GLN A 50 6.41 -5.88 -15.63
C GLN A 50 6.38 -4.35 -15.50
N VAL A 51 5.19 -3.76 -15.41
CA VAL A 51 4.99 -2.29 -15.29
C VAL A 51 5.71 -1.74 -14.08
N LYS A 52 5.68 -2.44 -12.94
CA LYS A 52 6.32 -2.02 -11.70
C LYS A 52 7.81 -2.38 -11.62
N LYS A 53 8.36 -3.16 -12.56
CA LYS A 53 9.71 -3.78 -12.48
C LYS A 53 9.88 -4.55 -11.15
N ARG A 54 8.82 -5.25 -10.72
CA ARG A 54 8.74 -5.99 -9.46
C ARG A 54 9.19 -7.43 -9.67
N PRO A 55 10.00 -8.02 -8.77
CA PRO A 55 10.32 -9.46 -8.83
C PRO A 55 9.08 -10.33 -8.61
N PHE A 56 8.93 -11.40 -9.39
CA PHE A 56 7.78 -12.31 -9.35
C PHE A 56 7.62 -13.09 -8.03
N ASP A 57 8.69 -13.24 -7.27
CA ASP A 57 8.71 -13.92 -5.97
C ASP A 57 8.21 -13.04 -4.81
N HIS A 58 7.80 -11.80 -5.08
CA HIS A 58 7.20 -10.91 -4.10
C HIS A 58 5.67 -10.92 -4.21
N PRO A 59 4.95 -11.43 -3.19
CA PRO A 59 3.49 -11.59 -3.22
C PRO A 59 2.77 -10.26 -3.36
N VAL A 60 1.57 -10.31 -3.92
CA VAL A 60 0.65 -9.17 -4.04
C VAL A 60 -0.57 -9.37 -3.12
N ILE A 61 -1.20 -8.26 -2.71
CA ILE A 61 -2.39 -8.29 -1.86
C ILE A 61 -3.62 -8.42 -2.75
N VAL A 62 -4.49 -9.39 -2.43
CA VAL A 62 -5.80 -9.54 -3.05
C VAL A 62 -6.81 -8.67 -2.31
N HIS A 63 -7.50 -7.82 -3.06
CA HIS A 63 -8.57 -6.96 -2.55
C HIS A 63 -9.91 -7.58 -2.92
N ILE A 64 -10.79 -7.73 -1.93
CA ILE A 64 -12.16 -8.26 -2.06
C ILE A 64 -13.17 -7.22 -1.59
N GLY A 65 -14.40 -7.30 -2.08
CA GLY A 65 -15.46 -6.33 -1.73
C GLY A 65 -16.28 -6.71 -0.50
N SER A 66 -16.18 -7.95 -0.04
CA SER A 66 -16.93 -8.45 1.12
C SER A 66 -16.26 -9.67 1.73
N ILE A 67 -16.44 -9.83 3.05
CA ILE A 67 -15.91 -10.99 3.80
C ILE A 67 -16.42 -12.35 3.27
N LYS A 68 -17.53 -12.38 2.53
CA LYS A 68 -18.04 -13.60 1.90
C LYS A 68 -17.06 -14.21 0.89
N TYR A 69 -16.20 -13.40 0.27
CA TYR A 69 -15.17 -13.86 -0.67
C TYR A 69 -13.89 -14.37 0.03
N LEU A 70 -13.76 -14.16 1.34
CA LEU A 70 -12.56 -14.55 2.08
C LEU A 70 -12.23 -16.05 1.96
N LYS A 71 -13.25 -16.90 2.09
CA LYS A 71 -13.12 -18.37 2.02
C LYS A 71 -12.80 -18.87 0.60
N MET A 72 -12.94 -18.05 -0.44
CA MET A 72 -12.50 -18.42 -1.79
C MET A 72 -10.97 -18.35 -1.90
N TRP A 73 -10.34 -17.38 -1.22
CA TRP A 73 -8.92 -17.11 -1.30
C TRP A 73 -8.09 -17.80 -0.19
N ALA A 74 -8.71 -18.13 0.95
CA ALA A 74 -8.03 -18.68 2.12
C ALA A 74 -8.73 -19.91 2.69
N THR A 75 -7.93 -20.81 3.27
CA THR A 75 -8.35 -22.01 4.00
C THR A 75 -7.87 -21.97 5.44
N ASP A 76 -8.41 -22.84 6.31
CA ASP A 76 -7.99 -22.98 7.71
C ASP A 76 -7.89 -21.63 8.44
N ILE A 77 -8.87 -20.76 8.23
CA ILE A 77 -8.90 -19.39 8.75
C ILE A 77 -9.15 -19.46 10.27
N PRO A 78 -8.21 -19.00 11.13
CA PRO A 78 -8.41 -19.03 12.57
C PRO A 78 -9.52 -18.07 13.01
N GLU A 79 -10.21 -18.38 14.11
CA GLU A 79 -11.34 -17.59 14.61
C GLU A 79 -10.96 -16.14 14.89
N TYR A 80 -9.76 -15.90 15.44
CA TYR A 80 -9.29 -14.55 15.71
C TYR A 80 -9.10 -13.71 14.43
N ALA A 81 -8.77 -14.34 13.29
CA ALA A 81 -8.68 -13.65 12.01
C ALA A 81 -10.05 -13.15 11.53
N PHE A 82 -11.12 -13.91 11.76
CA PHE A 82 -12.48 -13.44 11.50
C PHE A 82 -12.87 -12.28 12.44
N LYS A 83 -12.45 -12.31 13.72
CA LYS A 83 -12.68 -11.20 14.66
C LYS A 83 -11.97 -9.93 14.19
N LEU A 84 -10.69 -10.05 13.78
CA LEU A 84 -9.92 -8.93 13.21
C LEU A 84 -10.58 -8.40 11.93
N ALA A 85 -10.99 -9.27 11.01
CA ALA A 85 -11.68 -8.89 9.79
C ALA A 85 -12.99 -8.13 10.08
N LYS A 86 -13.82 -8.62 10.98
CA LYS A 86 -15.07 -7.94 11.38
C LYS A 86 -14.85 -6.57 12.02
N GLN A 87 -13.77 -6.41 12.78
CA GLN A 87 -13.47 -5.19 13.51
C GLN A 87 -12.87 -4.10 12.61
N PHE A 88 -12.05 -4.50 11.61
CA PHE A 88 -11.21 -3.56 10.86
C PHE A 88 -11.46 -3.54 9.35
N TRP A 89 -12.42 -4.33 8.83
CA TRP A 89 -12.82 -4.30 7.43
C TRP A 89 -14.25 -3.77 7.24
N PRO A 90 -14.47 -2.92 6.26
CA PRO A 90 -13.50 -2.29 5.36
C PRO A 90 -12.48 -1.45 6.12
N GLY A 91 -11.18 -1.47 5.68
CA GLY A 91 -10.17 -0.67 6.37
C GLY A 91 -8.71 -1.02 6.06
N PRO A 92 -7.78 -0.33 6.73
CA PRO A 92 -6.35 -0.40 6.45
C PRO A 92 -5.67 -1.59 7.14
N LEU A 93 -6.31 -2.77 7.08
CA LEU A 93 -5.82 -4.04 7.60
C LEU A 93 -5.68 -5.06 6.47
N THR A 94 -4.52 -5.70 6.37
CA THR A 94 -4.26 -6.85 5.51
C THR A 94 -3.98 -8.07 6.38
N LEU A 95 -4.68 -9.18 6.11
CA LEU A 95 -4.47 -10.46 6.78
C LEU A 95 -3.71 -11.40 5.86
N ILE A 96 -2.63 -12.01 6.34
CA ILE A 96 -1.95 -13.13 5.67
C ILE A 96 -2.51 -14.42 6.25
N LEU A 97 -3.09 -15.25 5.38
CA LEU A 97 -3.79 -16.47 5.69
C LEU A 97 -3.24 -17.64 4.87
N LYS A 98 -3.50 -18.88 5.29
CA LYS A 98 -3.23 -20.05 4.46
C LYS A 98 -4.02 -19.95 3.17
N ARG A 99 -3.33 -20.07 2.02
CA ARG A 99 -3.97 -19.93 0.71
C ARG A 99 -4.91 -21.09 0.38
N SER A 100 -5.94 -20.80 -0.39
CA SER A 100 -6.72 -21.80 -1.12
C SER A 100 -6.06 -22.10 -2.48
N ASP A 101 -6.63 -23.05 -3.23
CA ASP A 101 -6.19 -23.36 -4.59
C ASP A 101 -6.45 -22.22 -5.60
N LEU A 102 -7.36 -21.30 -5.30
CA LEU A 102 -7.60 -20.10 -6.11
C LEU A 102 -6.41 -19.14 -6.08
N ALA A 103 -5.75 -19.02 -4.92
CA ALA A 103 -4.58 -18.16 -4.76
C ALA A 103 -3.34 -18.81 -5.40
N LYS A 104 -3.16 -18.61 -6.69
CA LYS A 104 -2.07 -19.20 -7.49
C LYS A 104 -0.70 -18.63 -7.13
N ASN A 105 0.35 -19.31 -7.58
CA ASN A 105 1.73 -18.98 -7.28
C ASN A 105 2.13 -17.55 -7.71
N TYR A 106 1.60 -17.07 -8.83
CA TYR A 106 1.85 -15.72 -9.32
C TYR A 106 1.26 -14.62 -8.41
N ILE A 107 0.25 -14.93 -7.58
CA ILE A 107 -0.29 -14.04 -6.53
C ILE A 107 0.56 -14.12 -5.25
N THR A 108 0.92 -15.34 -4.85
CA THR A 108 1.50 -15.63 -3.53
C THR A 108 3.03 -15.54 -3.49
N GLY A 109 3.69 -15.29 -4.65
CA GLY A 109 5.15 -15.34 -4.73
C GLY A 109 5.70 -16.69 -4.33
N MET A 110 5.04 -17.78 -4.74
CA MET A 110 5.37 -19.19 -4.45
C MET A 110 5.17 -19.61 -2.99
N GLN A 111 4.54 -18.79 -2.14
CA GLN A 111 4.29 -19.13 -0.74
C GLN A 111 2.97 -19.88 -0.56
N ASN A 112 2.84 -20.61 0.57
CA ASN A 112 1.60 -21.28 0.97
C ASN A 112 0.62 -20.35 1.73
N SER A 113 0.78 -19.04 1.53
CA SER A 113 -0.04 -18.02 2.16
C SER A 113 -0.47 -16.97 1.16
N VAL A 114 -1.58 -16.30 1.44
CA VAL A 114 -2.15 -15.22 0.64
C VAL A 114 -2.47 -14.01 1.53
N ALA A 115 -2.18 -12.82 1.03
CA ALA A 115 -2.50 -11.55 1.70
C ALA A 115 -3.83 -11.03 1.15
N ILE A 116 -4.81 -10.74 2.04
CA ILE A 116 -6.17 -10.34 1.67
C ILE A 116 -6.56 -9.07 2.44
N ARG A 117 -7.33 -8.19 1.77
CA ARG A 117 -7.83 -6.94 2.35
C ARG A 117 -9.20 -6.56 1.76
N ILE A 118 -10.01 -5.85 2.56
CA ILE A 118 -11.17 -5.07 2.08
C ILE A 118 -10.82 -3.60 2.30
N PRO A 119 -10.59 -2.79 1.25
CA PRO A 119 -10.22 -1.39 1.40
C PRO A 119 -11.42 -0.55 1.87
N ASP A 120 -11.17 0.53 2.62
CA ASP A 120 -12.17 1.52 3.04
C ASP A 120 -12.11 2.76 2.13
N ASN A 121 -12.50 2.56 0.88
CA ASN A 121 -12.64 3.64 -0.09
C ASN A 121 -13.85 3.35 -0.97
N THR A 122 -14.78 4.27 -1.02
CA THR A 122 -16.08 4.08 -1.72
C THR A 122 -15.90 3.81 -3.21
N VAL A 123 -14.94 4.45 -3.86
CA VAL A 123 -14.64 4.26 -5.29
C VAL A 123 -14.05 2.86 -5.52
N ALA A 124 -13.06 2.46 -4.70
CA ALA A 124 -12.48 1.12 -4.78
C ALA A 124 -13.54 0.03 -4.58
N LEU A 125 -14.35 0.16 -3.52
CA LEU A 125 -15.42 -0.80 -3.24
C LEU A 125 -16.46 -0.86 -4.36
N SER A 126 -16.80 0.27 -4.98
CA SER A 126 -17.71 0.30 -6.12
C SER A 126 -17.14 -0.47 -7.31
N ILE A 127 -15.87 -0.27 -7.66
CA ILE A 127 -15.20 -1.00 -8.74
C ILE A 127 -15.13 -2.50 -8.43
N ILE A 128 -14.71 -2.87 -7.21
CA ILE A 128 -14.61 -4.28 -6.79
C ILE A 128 -15.99 -4.94 -6.80
N ASN A 129 -17.04 -4.25 -6.35
CA ASN A 129 -18.41 -4.79 -6.37
C ASN A 129 -18.94 -4.96 -7.79
N GLU A 130 -18.70 -4.01 -8.72
CA GLU A 130 -19.05 -4.19 -10.14
C GLU A 130 -18.25 -5.35 -10.76
N PHE A 131 -16.96 -5.49 -10.43
CA PHE A 131 -16.13 -6.61 -10.85
C PHE A 131 -16.69 -7.96 -10.34
N HIS A 132 -17.15 -8.02 -9.10
CA HIS A 132 -17.81 -9.20 -8.55
C HIS A 132 -19.14 -9.53 -9.26
N LYS A 133 -19.93 -8.52 -9.67
CA LYS A 133 -21.15 -8.75 -10.45
C LYS A 133 -20.87 -9.34 -11.84
N LEU A 134 -19.70 -9.05 -12.39
CA LEU A 134 -19.24 -9.62 -13.67
C LEU A 134 -18.62 -11.02 -13.54
N GLY A 135 -18.55 -11.57 -12.32
CA GLY A 135 -18.05 -12.92 -12.04
C GLY A 135 -16.64 -13.01 -11.49
N GLY A 136 -15.90 -11.90 -11.34
CA GLY A 136 -14.57 -11.90 -10.75
C GLY A 136 -14.60 -12.09 -9.23
N ASN A 137 -13.57 -12.71 -8.65
CA ASN A 137 -13.54 -13.07 -7.23
C ASN A 137 -12.59 -12.21 -6.39
N GLY A 138 -11.69 -11.45 -7.01
CA GLY A 138 -10.77 -10.57 -6.30
C GLY A 138 -9.80 -9.85 -7.23
N ILE A 139 -9.24 -8.77 -6.76
CA ILE A 139 -8.36 -7.88 -7.51
C ILE A 139 -6.99 -7.87 -6.84
N ALA A 140 -5.93 -8.23 -7.58
CA ALA A 140 -4.55 -8.05 -7.13
C ALA A 140 -4.16 -6.58 -7.25
N ALA A 141 -3.76 -5.92 -6.16
CA ALA A 141 -3.39 -4.52 -6.23
C ALA A 141 -2.23 -4.16 -5.27
N PRO A 142 -0.96 -4.30 -5.68
CA PRO A 142 0.15 -3.65 -4.99
C PRO A 142 0.10 -2.14 -5.20
N SER A 143 0.87 -1.35 -4.42
CA SER A 143 0.98 0.11 -4.60
C SER A 143 1.37 0.50 -6.03
N ALA A 144 0.82 1.59 -6.57
CA ALA A 144 0.97 1.96 -7.98
C ALA A 144 2.23 2.80 -8.28
N ASN A 145 3.40 2.37 -7.78
CA ASN A 145 4.72 2.96 -8.02
C ASN A 145 5.70 1.95 -8.60
N LEU A 146 6.81 2.40 -9.15
CA LEU A 146 7.94 1.54 -9.47
C LEU A 146 8.46 0.84 -8.20
N TYR A 147 8.93 -0.40 -8.34
CA TYR A 147 9.34 -1.21 -7.20
C TYR A 147 10.45 -0.57 -6.38
N GLY A 148 10.25 -0.48 -5.06
CA GLY A 148 11.18 0.18 -4.12
C GLY A 148 10.98 1.69 -3.96
N GLY A 149 10.25 2.34 -4.87
CA GLY A 149 9.97 3.77 -4.83
C GLY A 149 8.88 4.16 -3.81
N VAL A 150 8.63 5.46 -3.73
CA VAL A 150 7.62 6.07 -2.86
C VAL A 150 6.22 5.75 -3.37
N SER A 151 5.32 5.28 -2.50
CA SER A 151 3.95 4.94 -2.91
C SER A 151 3.12 6.19 -3.25
N PRO A 152 2.31 6.16 -4.34
CA PRO A 152 1.49 7.29 -4.74
C PRO A 152 0.25 7.43 -3.87
N THR A 153 -0.08 8.67 -3.50
CA THR A 153 -1.28 9.02 -2.71
C THR A 153 -2.26 9.88 -3.47
N THR A 154 -2.03 10.08 -4.78
CA THR A 154 -2.92 10.79 -5.72
C THR A 154 -2.89 10.12 -7.09
N ALA A 155 -3.94 10.28 -7.90
CA ALA A 155 -3.98 9.79 -9.28
C ALA A 155 -2.84 10.38 -10.14
N GLN A 156 -2.54 11.66 -9.96
CA GLN A 156 -1.45 12.32 -10.67
C GLN A 156 -0.09 11.70 -10.37
N ALA A 157 0.17 11.30 -9.10
CA ALA A 157 1.41 10.64 -8.73
C ALA A 157 1.54 9.23 -9.36
N VAL A 158 0.42 8.53 -9.61
CA VAL A 158 0.43 7.27 -10.37
C VAL A 158 0.84 7.50 -11.82
N VAL A 159 0.30 8.54 -12.48
CA VAL A 159 0.69 8.90 -13.87
C VAL A 159 2.18 9.22 -13.93
N GLU A 160 2.68 10.01 -13.00
CA GLU A 160 4.11 10.39 -12.95
C GLU A 160 5.04 9.17 -12.75
N GLU A 161 4.58 8.12 -12.06
CA GLU A 161 5.38 6.92 -11.80
C GLU A 161 5.28 5.85 -12.89
N LEU A 162 4.08 5.63 -13.42
CA LEU A 162 3.77 4.46 -14.23
C LEU A 162 3.17 4.82 -15.60
N GLY A 163 2.79 6.08 -15.84
CA GLY A 163 2.02 6.48 -17.02
C GLY A 163 2.63 6.01 -18.34
N ASP A 164 3.94 6.11 -18.50
CA ASP A 164 4.66 5.70 -19.72
C ASP A 164 4.66 4.16 -19.96
N ASN A 165 4.36 3.38 -18.91
CA ASN A 165 4.35 1.91 -18.97
C ASN A 165 2.92 1.33 -19.08
N LEU A 166 1.88 2.18 -19.05
CA LEU A 166 0.49 1.75 -19.16
C LEU A 166 0.01 1.72 -20.63
N ASN A 167 -0.86 0.78 -20.93
CA ASN A 167 -1.49 0.70 -22.25
C ASN A 167 -2.66 1.70 -22.34
N LEU A 168 -2.45 2.83 -23.03
CA LEU A 168 -3.43 3.91 -23.18
C LEU A 168 -4.78 3.50 -23.78
N LYS A 169 -4.89 2.32 -24.41
CA LYS A 169 -6.14 1.82 -24.99
C LYS A 169 -7.04 1.13 -23.96
N SER A 170 -6.44 0.51 -22.94
CA SER A 170 -7.16 -0.32 -21.96
C SER A 170 -6.97 0.14 -20.52
N ASP A 171 -5.79 0.67 -20.18
CA ASP A 171 -5.41 0.98 -18.82
C ASP A 171 -5.70 2.46 -18.49
N PHE A 172 -6.15 2.72 -17.28
CA PHE A 172 -6.38 4.07 -16.81
C PHE A 172 -6.43 4.13 -15.27
N ILE A 173 -6.47 5.32 -14.73
CA ILE A 173 -6.47 5.59 -13.30
C ILE A 173 -7.78 6.26 -12.94
N ILE A 174 -8.48 5.74 -11.92
CA ILE A 174 -9.65 6.43 -11.38
C ILE A 174 -9.18 7.42 -10.33
N ASP A 175 -9.61 8.67 -10.47
CA ASP A 175 -9.29 9.73 -9.52
C ASP A 175 -10.25 9.67 -8.32
N GLY A 176 -9.77 9.09 -7.23
CA GLY A 176 -10.46 9.08 -5.93
C GLY A 176 -9.99 10.17 -4.98
N GLY A 177 -9.24 11.16 -5.48
CA GLY A 177 -8.66 12.21 -4.64
C GLY A 177 -7.39 11.78 -3.91
N VAL A 178 -7.06 12.52 -2.86
CA VAL A 178 -5.91 12.24 -1.99
C VAL A 178 -6.27 11.15 -1.00
N CYS A 179 -5.41 10.15 -0.85
CA CYS A 179 -5.60 9.09 0.16
C CYS A 179 -5.69 9.66 1.58
N ASP A 180 -6.61 9.14 2.39
CA ASP A 180 -6.90 9.68 3.74
C ASP A 180 -5.80 9.38 4.76
N ILE A 181 -5.11 8.23 4.62
CA ILE A 181 -4.07 7.79 5.56
C ILE A 181 -2.66 8.13 5.02
N GLY A 182 -2.41 7.87 3.73
CA GLY A 182 -1.13 8.17 3.08
C GLY A 182 0.00 7.17 3.34
N LEU A 183 -0.25 6.12 4.13
CA LEU A 183 0.66 4.99 4.37
C LEU A 183 -0.06 3.67 4.12
N GLU A 184 0.69 2.63 3.78
CA GLU A 184 0.15 1.29 3.52
C GLU A 184 -0.51 0.68 4.76
N SER A 185 -1.39 -0.30 4.51
CA SER A 185 -2.12 -1.06 5.53
C SER A 185 -1.19 -1.75 6.55
N THR A 186 -1.68 -1.94 7.76
CA THR A 186 -1.10 -2.90 8.70
C THR A 186 -1.18 -4.29 8.09
N ILE A 187 -0.09 -5.08 8.18
CA ILE A 187 -0.08 -6.49 7.75
C ILE A 187 0.06 -7.37 8.98
N ILE A 188 -0.88 -8.29 9.13
CA ILE A 188 -0.91 -9.27 10.21
C ILE A 188 -0.84 -10.67 9.61
N SER A 189 0.11 -11.46 10.08
CA SER A 189 0.15 -12.89 9.82
C SER A 189 -0.83 -13.61 10.76
N CYS A 190 -1.71 -14.41 10.17
CA CYS A 190 -2.65 -15.28 10.85
C CYS A 190 -2.32 -16.77 10.60
N LEU A 191 -1.04 -17.09 10.43
CA LEU A 191 -0.56 -18.45 10.16
C LEU A 191 -0.15 -19.20 11.42
N SER A 192 -0.17 -18.55 12.57
CA SER A 192 0.14 -19.14 13.89
C SER A 192 -1.08 -19.10 14.81
N SER A 193 -0.93 -19.59 16.05
CA SER A 193 -1.98 -19.56 17.07
C SER A 193 -2.38 -18.16 17.53
N VAL A 194 -1.51 -17.17 17.30
CA VAL A 194 -1.71 -15.76 17.66
C VAL A 194 -1.40 -14.84 16.46
N PRO A 195 -2.00 -13.63 16.39
CA PRO A 195 -1.71 -12.68 15.34
C PRO A 195 -0.30 -12.09 15.50
N ILE A 196 0.46 -12.02 14.39
CA ILE A 196 1.80 -11.43 14.35
C ILE A 196 1.81 -10.23 13.41
N THR A 197 2.21 -9.06 13.89
CA THR A 197 2.33 -7.85 13.05
C THR A 197 3.61 -7.92 12.23
N LEU A 198 3.48 -8.07 10.91
CA LEU A 198 4.62 -8.08 9.98
C LEU A 198 4.96 -6.70 9.44
N ARG A 199 3.98 -5.82 9.32
CA ARG A 199 4.16 -4.44 8.88
C ARG A 199 3.27 -3.51 9.69
N PRO A 200 3.80 -2.57 10.46
CA PRO A 200 2.99 -1.60 11.17
C PRO A 200 2.28 -0.65 10.19
N GLY A 201 1.05 -0.27 10.52
CA GLY A 201 0.21 0.69 9.81
C GLY A 201 -0.71 1.40 10.80
N LYS A 202 -1.84 1.94 10.32
CA LYS A 202 -2.79 2.67 11.18
C LYS A 202 -3.52 1.77 12.18
N VAL A 203 -3.74 0.48 11.85
CA VAL A 203 -4.35 -0.49 12.76
C VAL A 203 -3.31 -1.00 13.73
N ILE A 204 -3.59 -0.86 15.02
CA ILE A 204 -2.77 -1.37 16.12
C ILE A 204 -3.56 -2.48 16.79
N ILE A 205 -2.93 -3.64 16.97
CA ILE A 205 -3.52 -4.74 17.74
C ILE A 205 -3.01 -4.66 19.17
N ASP A 206 -3.89 -4.91 20.11
CA ASP A 206 -3.59 -4.91 21.54
C ASP A 206 -2.41 -5.87 21.86
N SER A 207 -1.50 -5.39 22.72
CA SER A 207 -0.31 -6.12 23.15
C SER A 207 -0.63 -7.45 23.85
N ALA A 208 -1.82 -7.60 24.42
CA ALA A 208 -2.27 -8.85 25.05
C ALA A 208 -2.36 -10.03 24.07
N LEU A 209 -2.39 -9.79 22.76
CA LEU A 209 -2.39 -10.80 21.70
C LEU A 209 -1.00 -11.01 21.07
N LYS A 210 0.02 -10.26 21.50
CA LYS A 210 1.38 -10.34 20.95
C LYS A 210 2.21 -11.38 21.71
N ASN A 211 2.89 -12.23 20.98
CA ASN A 211 3.92 -13.10 21.52
C ASN A 211 5.28 -12.74 20.86
N GLU A 212 6.08 -11.89 21.54
CA GLU A 212 7.34 -11.35 21.01
C GLU A 212 8.35 -12.42 20.58
N SER A 213 8.32 -13.60 21.24
CA SER A 213 9.22 -14.71 20.89
C SER A 213 8.84 -15.42 19.60
N GLU A 214 7.56 -15.39 19.22
CA GLU A 214 7.06 -15.96 17.95
C GLU A 214 7.20 -14.93 16.81
N GLU A 215 7.07 -13.62 17.07
CA GLU A 215 7.24 -12.57 16.05
C GLU A 215 8.61 -12.67 15.36
N LYS A 216 9.72 -12.76 16.14
CA LYS A 216 11.07 -12.85 15.58
C LYS A 216 11.35 -14.10 14.75
N LYS A 217 10.75 -15.24 15.11
CA LYS A 217 10.89 -16.49 14.35
C LYS A 217 10.09 -16.49 13.05
N PHE A 218 9.00 -15.72 12.99
CA PHE A 218 8.07 -15.73 11.87
C PHE A 218 8.43 -14.70 10.80
N GLU A 219 8.97 -13.52 11.17
CA GLU A 219 9.46 -12.51 10.21
C GLU A 219 10.46 -13.07 9.19
N LEU A 220 11.24 -14.08 9.59
CA LEU A 220 12.24 -14.72 8.73
C LEU A 220 11.64 -15.68 7.67
N LYS A 221 10.33 -15.97 7.70
CA LYS A 221 9.74 -17.04 6.88
C LYS A 221 8.65 -16.59 5.89
N VAL A 222 8.04 -15.41 6.07
CA VAL A 222 6.91 -14.97 5.22
C VAL A 222 7.27 -13.68 4.51
N LYS A 223 7.46 -13.76 3.18
CA LYS A 223 7.60 -12.57 2.35
C LYS A 223 6.26 -11.85 2.27
N HIS A 224 6.29 -10.52 2.36
CA HIS A 224 5.11 -9.67 2.22
C HIS A 224 5.44 -8.37 1.47
N SER A 225 4.42 -7.62 1.07
CA SER A 225 4.62 -6.33 0.43
C SER A 225 5.34 -5.36 1.38
N GLY A 226 6.49 -4.82 0.94
CA GLY A 226 7.29 -3.87 1.71
C GLY A 226 8.27 -4.49 2.70
N ASP A 227 8.61 -5.77 2.58
CA ASP A 227 9.53 -6.50 3.48
C ASP A 227 11.02 -6.18 3.26
N LYS A 228 11.38 -5.53 2.14
CA LYS A 228 12.77 -5.14 1.89
C LYS A 228 13.29 -4.12 2.89
N SER A 229 14.57 -4.24 3.23
CA SER A 229 15.29 -3.27 4.07
C SER A 229 15.36 -1.88 3.44
N LYS A 230 15.52 -1.79 2.11
CA LYS A 230 15.43 -0.56 1.34
C LYS A 230 14.12 -0.53 0.55
N HIS A 231 13.21 0.34 0.94
CA HIS A 231 11.91 0.53 0.32
C HIS A 231 11.37 1.92 0.61
N TYR A 232 10.37 2.39 -0.15
CA TYR A 232 9.77 3.74 -0.01
C TYR A 232 10.77 4.89 -0.22
N SER A 233 11.85 4.60 -0.96
CA SER A 233 12.97 5.53 -1.10
C SER A 233 12.71 6.57 -2.19
N PRO A 234 12.81 7.87 -1.89
CA PRO A 234 12.93 8.93 -2.88
C PRO A 234 14.33 8.88 -3.53
N GLN A 235 14.55 9.74 -4.55
CA GLN A 235 15.88 9.94 -5.15
C GLN A 235 16.79 10.70 -4.17
N ALA A 236 16.26 11.70 -3.47
CA ALA A 236 16.96 12.42 -2.43
C ALA A 236 17.28 11.52 -1.23
N LYS A 237 18.46 11.67 -0.65
CA LYS A 237 18.86 10.91 0.53
C LYS A 237 18.02 11.31 1.74
N VAL A 238 17.27 10.36 2.32
CA VAL A 238 16.55 10.57 3.59
C VAL A 238 17.53 10.51 4.75
N VAL A 239 17.43 11.48 5.66
CA VAL A 239 18.30 11.61 6.84
C VAL A 239 17.42 11.74 8.09
N LEU A 240 17.61 10.83 9.05
CA LEU A 240 16.80 10.71 10.27
C LEU A 240 17.60 11.04 11.55
N THR A 241 18.92 11.23 11.43
CA THR A 241 19.84 11.47 12.58
C THR A 241 20.84 12.56 12.25
N GLY A 242 21.40 13.17 13.27
CA GLY A 242 22.37 14.27 13.14
C GLY A 242 21.67 15.62 13.01
N LEU A 243 22.30 16.58 12.34
CA LEU A 243 21.76 17.92 12.15
C LEU A 243 21.41 18.19 10.68
N PRO A 244 20.30 18.91 10.42
CA PRO A 244 19.97 19.39 9.08
C PRO A 244 21.05 20.38 8.59
N LYS A 245 21.26 20.40 7.28
CA LYS A 245 22.26 21.25 6.63
C LYS A 245 21.60 22.29 5.73
N ASN A 246 22.30 23.36 5.46
CA ASN A 246 21.85 24.36 4.48
C ASN A 246 21.55 23.69 3.13
N GLY A 247 20.37 23.97 2.55
CA GLY A 247 19.88 23.37 1.31
C GLY A 247 19.16 22.03 1.49
N ASP A 248 19.11 21.44 2.69
CA ASP A 248 18.30 20.22 2.93
C ASP A 248 16.80 20.54 2.82
N GLY A 249 16.01 19.60 2.27
CA GLY A 249 14.57 19.55 2.51
C GLY A 249 14.32 19.22 3.98
N PHE A 250 13.25 19.81 4.56
CA PHE A 250 12.91 19.62 5.96
C PHE A 250 11.46 19.22 6.13
N ILE A 251 11.21 18.10 6.81
CA ILE A 251 9.88 17.58 7.15
C ILE A 251 9.79 17.43 8.67
N ALA A 252 8.84 18.10 9.29
CA ALA A 252 8.60 18.03 10.73
C ALA A 252 7.18 18.50 11.06
N LEU A 253 6.72 18.25 12.28
CA LEU A 253 5.47 18.81 12.79
C LEU A 253 5.51 20.36 12.78
N SER A 254 4.34 20.99 12.69
CA SER A 254 4.20 22.44 12.53
C SER A 254 4.78 23.26 13.70
N ASN A 255 4.80 22.67 14.90
CA ASN A 255 5.37 23.28 16.10
C ASN A 255 6.92 23.24 16.16
N ILE A 256 7.56 22.61 15.18
CA ILE A 256 9.03 22.56 15.08
C ILE A 256 9.46 23.57 14.01
N GLU A 257 10.28 24.54 14.41
CA GLU A 257 10.79 25.57 13.50
C GLU A 257 11.69 24.98 12.41
N THR A 258 11.62 25.57 11.22
CA THR A 258 12.52 25.17 10.14
C THR A 258 13.92 25.70 10.39
N PRO A 259 14.94 24.84 10.46
CA PRO A 259 16.31 25.29 10.64
C PRO A 259 16.76 26.26 9.54
N LYS A 260 17.57 27.25 9.92
CA LYS A 260 18.06 28.28 8.98
C LYS A 260 18.74 27.64 7.77
N GLY A 261 18.31 28.05 6.58
CA GLY A 261 18.85 27.56 5.32
C GLY A 261 18.22 26.24 4.81
N CYS A 262 17.32 25.60 5.58
CA CYS A 262 16.55 24.46 5.11
C CYS A 262 15.30 24.88 4.36
N ILE A 263 14.79 23.99 3.49
CA ILE A 263 13.58 24.18 2.70
C ILE A 263 12.46 23.36 3.30
N ARG A 264 11.43 24.01 3.87
CA ARG A 264 10.26 23.32 4.43
C ARG A 264 9.44 22.64 3.35
N LEU A 265 9.37 21.29 3.39
CA LEU A 265 8.58 20.49 2.44
C LEU A 265 7.18 20.19 2.96
N SER A 266 7.01 20.09 4.28
CA SER A 266 5.71 19.83 4.91
C SER A 266 5.68 20.34 6.34
N SER A 267 4.49 20.75 6.81
CA SER A 267 4.24 21.30 8.14
C SER A 267 2.93 20.76 8.73
N PRO A 268 2.83 19.41 8.90
CA PRO A 268 1.64 18.77 9.44
C PRO A 268 1.38 19.19 10.89
N SER A 269 0.12 19.31 11.29
CA SER A 269 -0.28 19.70 12.64
C SER A 269 -0.18 18.54 13.63
N ASP A 270 -0.32 17.31 13.15
CA ASP A 270 -0.26 16.09 13.96
C ASP A 270 0.32 14.89 13.17
N SER A 271 0.42 13.73 13.83
CA SER A 271 0.98 12.52 13.24
C SER A 271 0.10 11.91 12.12
N ASN A 272 -1.22 12.14 12.11
CA ASN A 272 -2.08 11.67 11.02
C ASN A 272 -1.85 12.50 9.76
N GLU A 273 -1.79 13.82 9.89
CA GLU A 273 -1.44 14.70 8.78
C GLU A 273 0.00 14.45 8.31
N PHE A 274 0.92 14.13 9.23
CA PHE A 274 2.29 13.74 8.88
C PHE A 274 2.28 12.51 7.98
N ALA A 275 1.57 11.44 8.37
CA ALA A 275 1.43 10.23 7.56
C ALA A 275 0.82 10.53 6.19
N LYS A 276 -0.28 11.30 6.15
CA LYS A 276 -1.00 11.70 4.94
C LYS A 276 -0.15 12.50 3.96
N SER A 277 0.75 13.35 4.46
CA SER A 277 1.60 14.23 3.64
C SER A 277 2.97 13.64 3.31
N LEU A 278 3.43 12.62 4.04
CA LEU A 278 4.80 12.12 3.99
C LEU A 278 5.29 11.82 2.56
N TYR A 279 4.59 10.95 1.86
CA TYR A 279 5.03 10.52 0.52
C TYR A 279 5.00 11.65 -0.52
N ARG A 280 4.02 12.56 -0.43
CA ARG A 280 3.99 13.77 -1.27
C ARG A 280 5.16 14.70 -0.98
N SER A 281 5.55 14.82 0.28
CA SER A 281 6.69 15.65 0.70
C SER A 281 8.02 15.07 0.23
N LEU A 282 8.19 13.75 0.29
CA LEU A 282 9.37 13.08 -0.29
C LEU A 282 9.45 13.30 -1.81
N LYS A 283 8.34 13.13 -2.52
CA LYS A 283 8.26 13.40 -3.97
C LYS A 283 8.48 14.88 -4.32
N LEU A 284 8.03 15.80 -3.47
CA LEU A 284 8.30 17.23 -3.65
C LEU A 284 9.81 17.50 -3.58
N GLY A 285 10.52 16.88 -2.62
CA GLY A 285 11.97 16.99 -2.54
C GLY A 285 12.68 16.50 -3.80
N ASP A 286 12.22 15.38 -4.38
CA ASP A 286 12.74 14.85 -5.66
C ASP A 286 12.47 15.83 -6.81
N LYS A 287 11.24 16.39 -6.92
CA LYS A 287 10.87 17.39 -7.94
C LYS A 287 11.73 18.65 -7.84
N MET A 288 12.07 19.07 -6.63
CA MET A 288 12.99 20.19 -6.37
C MET A 288 14.46 19.81 -6.56
N LYS A 289 14.78 18.56 -6.93
CA LYS A 289 16.14 18.04 -7.11
C LYS A 289 17.03 18.20 -5.87
N LEU A 290 16.43 18.07 -4.69
CA LEU A 290 17.17 18.16 -3.44
C LEU A 290 18.07 16.92 -3.28
N GLN A 291 19.28 17.13 -2.75
CA GLN A 291 20.23 16.04 -2.51
C GLN A 291 19.86 15.27 -1.25
N ARG A 292 19.27 15.97 -0.26
CA ARG A 292 18.95 15.42 1.05
C ARG A 292 17.60 15.96 1.55
N ILE A 293 16.91 15.10 2.31
CA ILE A 293 15.69 15.46 3.05
C ILE A 293 15.92 15.04 4.51
N TYR A 294 16.03 16.01 5.40
CA TYR A 294 16.08 15.77 6.84
C TYR A 294 14.65 15.69 7.39
N ILE A 295 14.40 14.67 8.20
CA ILE A 295 13.06 14.41 8.74
C ILE A 295 13.15 14.29 10.26
N GLU A 296 12.45 15.19 10.95
CA GLU A 296 12.24 15.08 12.38
C GLU A 296 11.16 14.04 12.66
N LEU A 297 11.54 12.95 13.35
CA LEU A 297 10.65 11.81 13.55
C LEU A 297 9.57 12.11 14.59
N PRO A 298 8.29 11.84 14.30
CA PRO A 298 7.24 11.98 15.30
C PRO A 298 7.37 10.91 16.39
N ILE A 299 7.14 11.33 17.65
CA ILE A 299 7.19 10.46 18.83
C ILE A 299 5.77 9.99 19.15
N GLY A 300 5.61 8.71 19.47
CA GLY A 300 4.33 8.10 19.82
C GLY A 300 4.30 6.60 19.53
N ASN A 301 3.23 5.94 19.97
CA ASN A 301 2.99 4.50 19.83
C ASN A 301 1.79 4.18 18.91
N GLY A 302 1.25 5.20 18.26
CA GLY A 302 0.18 5.12 17.28
C GLY A 302 0.70 4.95 15.85
N ILE A 303 0.18 5.77 14.95
CA ILE A 303 0.60 5.82 13.54
C ILE A 303 2.08 6.18 13.38
N GLU A 304 2.69 6.80 14.40
CA GLU A 304 4.11 7.17 14.46
C GLU A 304 5.01 5.94 14.30
N VAL A 305 4.59 4.76 14.79
CA VAL A 305 5.33 3.51 14.61
C VAL A 305 5.42 3.17 13.12
N ALA A 306 4.32 3.32 12.39
CA ALA A 306 4.30 3.10 10.94
C ALA A 306 5.14 4.15 10.19
N ILE A 307 5.05 5.42 10.57
CA ILE A 307 5.86 6.49 9.99
C ILE A 307 7.35 6.18 10.15
N ARG A 308 7.79 5.83 11.36
CA ARG A 308 9.21 5.49 11.65
C ARG A 308 9.66 4.25 10.89
N ASP A 309 8.83 3.20 10.76
CA ASP A 309 9.15 2.02 9.95
C ASP A 309 9.38 2.40 8.48
N ARG A 310 8.48 3.18 7.87
CA ARG A 310 8.62 3.62 6.48
C ARG A 310 9.86 4.48 6.27
N LEU A 311 10.13 5.41 7.17
CA LEU A 311 11.29 6.30 7.09
C LEU A 311 12.61 5.58 7.33
N SER A 312 12.67 4.62 8.25
CA SER A 312 13.85 3.77 8.44
C SER A 312 14.20 3.01 7.16
N ARG A 313 13.18 2.46 6.44
CA ARG A 313 13.38 1.77 5.16
C ARG A 313 13.74 2.73 4.02
N ALA A 314 13.26 3.96 4.05
CA ALA A 314 13.59 4.98 3.07
C ALA A 314 15.01 5.52 3.22
N ALA A 315 15.57 5.51 4.45
CA ALA A 315 16.89 6.01 4.77
C ALA A 315 18.02 4.98 4.51
N ASN A 316 17.69 3.68 4.35
CA ASN A 316 18.62 2.60 4.00
C ASN A 316 18.91 2.63 2.47
#